data_f53424da2ebefadb95d979e5536474f2
#
_entry.id   f53424da2ebefadb95d979e5536474f2
#
_cell.length_a   1.000
_cell.length_b   1.000
_cell.length_c   1.000
_cell.angle_alpha   90.00
_cell.angle_beta   90.00
_cell.angle_gamma   90.00
#
_symmetry.space_group_name_H-M   'P 1'
#
loop_
_entity.id
_entity.type
_entity.pdbx_description
1 polymer ?
#
loop_
_entity_poly.entity_id
_entity_poly.type
_entity_poly.pdbx_seq_one_letter_code
_entity_poly.pdbx_strand_id
1 'polypeptide(L)'
;MKNYRLLTLLILLFTVSLTASKCKKDKTPDNPVEALPPETQTGANTFGCLINGKVFLPQGQLLSGPFLKCAYQYLNNTYSKGYFFQLSASDESNSSDVFGVGIFTDSLALTQGLFPLIDNQKGNAYGTYFRFNYPSSTTTYTKNNLPGILTITKFDEINQIVSGTFWFSVIKSPGDTIKVTDGRFDMQFTK
;
A
#
# COMPACT_ATOMS: atom_id res chain seq x y z
N MET A 1 56.89 -28.95 10.84
CA MET A 1 55.87 -29.15 11.89
C MET A 1 55.27 -27.83 12.46
N LYS A 2 55.90 -26.67 12.28
CA LYS A 2 55.39 -25.39 12.80
C LYS A 2 54.22 -24.81 11.99
N ASN A 3 54.17 -25.06 10.69
CA ASN A 3 53.18 -24.44 9.77
C ASN A 3 51.79 -25.11 9.84
N TYR A 4 51.70 -26.39 10.20
CA TYR A 4 50.37 -27.05 10.33
C TYR A 4 49.57 -26.56 11.53
N ARG A 5 50.24 -26.17 12.60
CA ARG A 5 49.57 -25.59 13.80
C ARG A 5 48.95 -24.23 13.50
N LEU A 6 49.62 -23.41 12.65
CA LEU A 6 49.09 -22.13 12.25
C LEU A 6 47.88 -22.31 11.31
N LEU A 7 47.94 -23.27 10.39
CA LEU A 7 46.85 -23.58 9.48
C LEU A 7 45.63 -24.12 10.17
N THR A 8 45.79 -25.00 11.15
CA THR A 8 44.68 -25.52 11.98
C THR A 8 44.05 -24.46 12.86
N LEU A 9 44.82 -23.49 13.37
CA LEU A 9 44.33 -22.38 14.16
C LEU A 9 43.51 -21.41 13.28
N LEU A 10 43.93 -21.17 12.04
CA LEU A 10 43.24 -20.33 11.06
C LEU A 10 41.88 -20.97 10.63
N ILE A 11 41.87 -22.27 10.40
CA ILE A 11 40.64 -23.03 10.05
C ILE A 11 39.67 -23.02 11.23
N LEU A 12 40.17 -23.19 12.45
CA LEU A 12 39.33 -23.14 13.67
C LEU A 12 38.71 -21.74 13.88
N LEU A 13 39.46 -20.68 13.63
CA LEU A 13 38.98 -19.30 13.71
C LEU A 13 37.91 -18.99 12.66
N PHE A 14 38.05 -19.54 11.45
CA PHE A 14 37.10 -19.37 10.36
C PHE A 14 35.78 -20.11 10.59
N THR A 15 35.82 -21.29 11.23
CA THR A 15 34.61 -22.05 11.58
C THR A 15 33.79 -21.41 12.71
N VAL A 16 34.42 -20.72 13.65
CA VAL A 16 33.75 -20.02 14.75
C VAL A 16 33.01 -18.76 14.24
N SER A 17 33.52 -18.08 13.20
CA SER A 17 32.85 -16.90 12.62
C SER A 17 31.60 -17.22 11.82
N LEU A 18 31.41 -18.46 11.34
CA LEU A 18 30.24 -18.88 10.57
C LEU A 18 29.02 -19.24 11.44
N THR A 19 29.20 -19.45 12.74
CA THR A 19 28.09 -19.83 13.65
C THR A 19 27.37 -18.64 14.30
N ALA A 20 27.81 -17.40 14.05
CA ALA A 20 27.25 -16.20 14.65
C ALA A 20 25.99 -15.64 13.94
N SER A 21 25.52 -16.26 12.85
CA SER A 21 24.25 -15.93 12.24
C SER A 21 23.10 -16.47 13.09
N LYS A 22 22.83 -15.83 14.24
CA LYS A 22 21.55 -16.00 14.92
C LYS A 22 20.47 -15.47 13.97
N CYS A 23 19.72 -16.37 13.33
CA CYS A 23 18.40 -16.04 12.83
C CYS A 23 17.61 -15.44 13.99
N LYS A 24 17.45 -14.11 14.02
CA LYS A 24 16.39 -13.52 14.80
C LYS A 24 15.11 -14.15 14.25
N LYS A 25 14.42 -14.97 15.04
CA LYS A 25 13.00 -15.23 14.81
C LYS A 25 12.36 -13.86 14.77
N ASP A 26 11.84 -13.47 13.60
CA ASP A 26 11.05 -12.27 13.47
C ASP A 26 9.87 -12.42 14.42
N LYS A 27 9.97 -11.80 15.60
CA LYS A 27 8.81 -11.62 16.47
C LYS A 27 7.88 -10.71 15.70
N THR A 28 6.66 -11.17 15.45
CA THR A 28 5.60 -10.28 15.00
C THR A 28 5.60 -9.07 15.93
N PRO A 29 5.74 -7.84 15.40
CA PRO A 29 5.75 -6.65 16.25
C PRO A 29 4.51 -6.62 17.14
N ASP A 30 4.67 -6.27 18.41
CA ASP A 30 3.55 -6.10 19.33
C ASP A 30 2.60 -4.99 18.86
N ASN A 31 3.14 -3.99 18.15
CA ASN A 31 2.39 -2.95 17.47
C ASN A 31 2.30 -3.24 15.96
N PRO A 32 1.10 -3.50 15.38
CA PRO A 32 0.96 -3.83 13.97
C PRO A 32 1.45 -2.72 13.03
N VAL A 33 1.50 -1.45 13.47
CA VAL A 33 2.01 -0.32 12.67
C VAL A 33 3.50 -0.47 12.33
N GLU A 34 4.28 -1.15 13.18
CA GLU A 34 5.71 -1.38 12.95
C GLU A 34 5.99 -2.37 11.81
N ALA A 35 4.99 -3.17 11.43
CA ALA A 35 5.09 -4.08 10.28
C ALA A 35 4.78 -3.40 8.93
N LEU A 36 4.32 -2.14 8.95
CA LEU A 36 4.06 -1.38 7.73
C LEU A 36 5.37 -0.82 7.14
N PRO A 37 5.44 -0.61 5.81
CA PRO A 37 6.62 -0.01 5.20
C PRO A 37 6.87 1.40 5.76
N PRO A 38 8.13 1.87 5.83
CA PRO A 38 8.42 3.22 6.28
C PRO A 38 7.81 4.28 5.35
N GLU A 39 7.50 5.44 5.90
CA GLU A 39 7.09 6.61 5.11
C GLU A 39 8.31 7.18 4.39
N THR A 40 8.39 6.98 3.10
CA THR A 40 9.45 7.49 2.22
C THR A 40 8.86 8.36 1.11
N GLN A 41 9.74 9.06 0.36
CA GLN A 41 9.34 9.98 -0.71
C GLN A 41 10.26 9.82 -1.93
N THR A 42 10.61 8.58 -2.24
CA THR A 42 11.61 8.22 -3.25
C THR A 42 11.03 7.48 -4.45
N GLY A 43 9.73 7.16 -4.41
CA GLY A 43 9.10 6.29 -5.42
C GLY A 43 9.48 4.83 -5.25
N ALA A 44 9.60 4.36 -4.00
CA ALA A 44 10.04 3.01 -3.66
C ALA A 44 9.03 1.92 -4.03
N ASN A 45 7.84 2.28 -4.53
CA ASN A 45 6.72 1.40 -4.83
C ASN A 45 6.28 0.56 -3.62
N THR A 46 6.14 1.26 -2.48
CA THR A 46 5.67 0.67 -1.23
C THR A 46 4.25 1.12 -0.91
N PHE A 47 3.50 0.23 -0.28
CA PHE A 47 2.16 0.47 0.21
C PHE A 47 1.88 -0.40 1.42
N GLY A 48 1.17 0.12 2.42
CA GLY A 48 0.68 -0.64 3.54
C GLY A 48 -0.34 0.14 4.35
N CYS A 49 -1.24 -0.58 5.01
CA CYS A 49 -2.21 0.01 5.94
C CYS A 49 -2.67 -1.04 6.97
N LEU A 50 -3.50 -0.62 7.91
CA LEU A 50 -4.25 -1.54 8.75
C LEU A 50 -5.70 -1.61 8.27
N ILE A 51 -6.24 -2.81 8.08
CA ILE A 51 -7.67 -3.05 7.82
C ILE A 51 -8.25 -3.71 9.08
N ASN A 52 -9.14 -2.99 9.76
CA ASN A 52 -9.68 -3.41 11.06
C ASN A 52 -8.59 -3.80 12.07
N GLY A 53 -7.50 -3.01 12.12
CA GLY A 53 -6.35 -3.23 13.01
C GLY A 53 -5.38 -4.34 12.57
N LYS A 54 -5.63 -5.01 11.45
CA LYS A 54 -4.75 -6.06 10.90
C LYS A 54 -3.88 -5.49 9.80
N VAL A 55 -2.61 -5.86 9.79
CA VAL A 55 -1.66 -5.46 8.74
C VAL A 55 -2.14 -5.95 7.38
N PHE A 56 -2.21 -5.01 6.43
CA PHE A 56 -2.46 -5.26 5.03
C PHE A 56 -1.27 -4.77 4.22
N LEU A 57 -0.61 -5.69 3.53
CA LEU A 57 0.41 -5.43 2.53
C LEU A 57 -0.06 -6.04 1.21
N PRO A 58 0.04 -5.33 0.08
CA PRO A 58 -0.35 -5.88 -1.21
C PRO A 58 0.54 -7.06 -1.55
N GLN A 59 -0.09 -8.14 -1.99
CA GLN A 59 0.61 -9.37 -2.39
C GLN A 59 -0.21 -10.14 -3.41
N GLY A 60 0.44 -11.01 -4.19
CA GLY A 60 -0.27 -11.83 -5.15
C GLY A 60 0.63 -12.43 -6.19
N GLN A 61 0.01 -13.12 -7.14
CA GLN A 61 0.69 -13.70 -8.29
C GLN A 61 0.45 -12.80 -9.51
N LEU A 62 1.51 -12.52 -10.25
CA LEU A 62 1.52 -11.65 -11.44
C LEU A 62 0.59 -12.09 -12.59
N LEU A 63 -0.08 -13.22 -12.49
CA LEU A 63 -0.98 -13.74 -13.53
C LEU A 63 -2.29 -12.95 -13.67
N SER A 64 -2.70 -12.21 -12.64
CA SER A 64 -3.95 -11.42 -12.65
C SER A 64 -3.71 -9.93 -12.94
N GLY A 65 -2.46 -9.54 -13.17
CA GLY A 65 -2.02 -8.16 -13.29
C GLY A 65 -1.37 -7.65 -11.99
N PRO A 66 -0.88 -6.41 -11.99
CA PRO A 66 -0.17 -5.89 -10.81
C PRO A 66 -1.15 -5.68 -9.64
N PHE A 67 -0.82 -6.28 -8.49
CA PHE A 67 -1.54 -6.16 -7.22
C PHE A 67 -1.35 -4.77 -6.55
N LEU A 68 -0.44 -3.95 -7.07
CA LEU A 68 -0.21 -2.57 -6.65
C LEU A 68 -0.11 -1.69 -7.91
N LYS A 69 -1.01 -0.71 -8.04
CA LYS A 69 -1.13 0.17 -9.21
C LYS A 69 -1.19 1.61 -8.77
N CYS A 70 -0.46 2.48 -9.48
CA CYS A 70 -0.53 3.91 -9.29
C CYS A 70 -0.52 4.61 -10.66
N ALA A 71 -1.49 5.45 -10.91
CA ALA A 71 -1.59 6.25 -12.13
C ALA A 71 -2.07 7.66 -11.82
N TYR A 72 -1.60 8.63 -12.59
CA TYR A 72 -2.08 10.00 -12.57
C TYR A 72 -2.11 10.55 -13.99
N GLN A 73 -3.29 10.87 -14.50
CA GLN A 73 -3.46 11.23 -15.89
C GLN A 73 -4.48 12.36 -16.08
N TYR A 74 -4.29 13.15 -17.11
CA TYR A 74 -5.29 14.10 -17.58
C TYR A 74 -6.11 13.46 -18.71
N LEU A 75 -7.42 13.36 -18.51
CA LEU A 75 -8.35 12.92 -19.54
C LEU A 75 -9.07 14.11 -20.14
N ASN A 76 -9.28 14.08 -21.45
CA ASN A 76 -10.07 15.08 -22.17
C ASN A 76 -10.85 14.38 -23.29
N ASN A 77 -11.90 13.70 -22.90
CA ASN A 77 -12.79 13.00 -23.82
C ASN A 77 -14.26 13.35 -23.52
N THR A 78 -15.19 12.79 -24.30
CA THR A 78 -16.62 13.06 -24.19
C THR A 78 -17.22 12.75 -22.81
N TYR A 79 -16.63 11.77 -22.09
CA TYR A 79 -17.18 11.27 -20.83
C TYR A 79 -16.43 11.77 -19.60
N SER A 80 -15.15 12.11 -19.76
CA SER A 80 -14.26 12.47 -18.65
C SER A 80 -13.36 13.63 -19.03
N LYS A 81 -13.33 14.66 -18.18
CA LYS A 81 -12.44 15.82 -18.37
C LYS A 81 -11.86 16.22 -17.02
N GLY A 82 -10.53 16.22 -16.92
CA GLY A 82 -9.81 16.62 -15.73
C GLY A 82 -8.69 15.65 -15.38
N TYR A 83 -8.13 15.83 -14.21
CA TYR A 83 -7.09 14.96 -13.67
C TYR A 83 -7.71 13.80 -12.86
N PHE A 84 -7.15 12.64 -13.04
CA PHE A 84 -7.56 11.39 -12.35
C PHE A 84 -6.36 10.74 -11.70
N PHE A 85 -6.44 10.55 -10.41
CA PHE A 85 -5.49 9.75 -9.65
C PHE A 85 -6.09 8.40 -9.30
N GLN A 86 -5.29 7.38 -9.43
CA GLN A 86 -5.63 6.01 -9.02
C GLN A 86 -4.47 5.40 -8.25
N LEU A 87 -4.71 4.99 -7.03
CA LEU A 87 -3.85 4.12 -6.24
C LEU A 87 -4.70 2.92 -5.80
N SER A 88 -4.30 1.73 -6.18
CA SER A 88 -5.02 0.49 -5.86
C SER A 88 -4.04 -0.58 -5.40
N ALA A 89 -4.36 -1.21 -4.29
CA ALA A 89 -3.58 -2.28 -3.68
C ALA A 89 -4.48 -3.45 -3.33
N SER A 90 -4.09 -4.67 -3.70
CA SER A 90 -4.85 -5.91 -3.45
C SER A 90 -4.00 -7.00 -2.80
N ASP A 91 -4.66 -7.86 -2.04
CA ASP A 91 -4.17 -9.18 -1.66
C ASP A 91 -4.82 -10.20 -2.59
N GLU A 92 -4.01 -10.81 -3.45
CA GLU A 92 -4.40 -11.81 -4.45
C GLU A 92 -3.73 -13.17 -4.16
N SER A 93 -3.24 -13.37 -2.94
CA SER A 93 -2.61 -14.63 -2.52
C SER A 93 -3.59 -15.82 -2.59
N ASN A 94 -4.89 -15.54 -2.43
CA ASN A 94 -5.97 -16.48 -2.66
C ASN A 94 -6.86 -15.98 -3.80
N SER A 95 -6.79 -16.62 -4.97
CA SER A 95 -7.56 -16.24 -6.17
C SER A 95 -9.07 -16.33 -5.99
N SER A 96 -9.55 -17.11 -5.02
CA SER A 96 -10.98 -17.23 -4.71
C SER A 96 -11.47 -16.17 -3.73
N ASP A 97 -10.58 -15.43 -3.09
CA ASP A 97 -10.89 -14.39 -2.10
C ASP A 97 -9.87 -13.26 -2.19
N VAL A 98 -10.03 -12.41 -3.19
CA VAL A 98 -9.21 -11.22 -3.41
C VAL A 98 -9.86 -10.04 -2.72
N PHE A 99 -9.07 -9.24 -2.00
CA PHE A 99 -9.56 -8.01 -1.39
C PHE A 99 -8.49 -6.92 -1.43
N GLY A 100 -8.93 -5.69 -1.26
CA GLY A 100 -7.99 -4.58 -1.29
C GLY A 100 -8.62 -3.24 -0.99
N VAL A 101 -7.77 -2.23 -1.09
CA VAL A 101 -8.10 -0.82 -0.87
C VAL A 101 -7.64 0.01 -2.06
N GLY A 102 -8.36 1.11 -2.30
CA GLY A 102 -8.00 2.07 -3.33
C GLY A 102 -8.24 3.49 -2.88
N ILE A 103 -7.46 4.41 -3.43
CA ILE A 103 -7.61 5.85 -3.31
C ILE A 103 -7.73 6.40 -4.73
N PHE A 104 -8.74 7.20 -4.97
CA PHE A 104 -9.02 7.74 -6.30
C PHE A 104 -9.36 9.22 -6.23
N THR A 105 -9.13 9.93 -7.33
CA THR A 105 -9.76 11.23 -7.55
C THR A 105 -10.55 11.20 -8.87
N ASP A 106 -11.62 11.98 -8.94
CA ASP A 106 -12.37 12.20 -10.15
C ASP A 106 -12.33 13.67 -10.53
N SER A 107 -11.69 13.99 -11.65
CA SER A 107 -11.57 15.37 -12.17
C SER A 107 -10.95 16.35 -11.17
N LEU A 108 -10.06 15.87 -10.29
CA LEU A 108 -9.42 16.63 -9.22
C LEU A 108 -7.90 16.54 -9.36
N ALA A 109 -7.25 17.69 -9.57
CA ALA A 109 -5.79 17.74 -9.62
C ALA A 109 -5.18 17.52 -8.23
N LEU A 110 -4.14 16.68 -8.18
CA LEU A 110 -3.36 16.47 -6.98
C LEU A 110 -2.32 17.59 -6.80
N THR A 111 -2.12 17.95 -5.56
CA THR A 111 -1.01 18.77 -5.06
C THR A 111 -0.56 18.22 -3.72
N GLN A 112 0.56 18.69 -3.18
CA GLN A 112 0.85 18.43 -1.77
C GLN A 112 -0.22 19.07 -0.89
N GLY A 113 -0.70 18.33 0.11
CA GLY A 113 -1.74 18.80 1.03
C GLY A 113 -2.75 17.73 1.43
N LEU A 114 -3.84 18.19 2.01
CA LEU A 114 -4.92 17.37 2.57
C LEU A 114 -6.10 17.31 1.59
N PHE A 115 -6.62 16.10 1.36
CA PHE A 115 -7.80 15.83 0.56
C PHE A 115 -8.81 15.04 1.40
N PRO A 116 -10.01 15.53 1.64
CA PRO A 116 -11.06 14.73 2.26
C PRO A 116 -11.45 13.57 1.32
N LEU A 117 -11.49 12.35 1.86
CA LEU A 117 -12.01 11.18 1.16
C LEU A 117 -13.50 11.08 1.46
N ILE A 118 -14.31 11.45 0.47
CA ILE A 118 -15.76 11.58 0.59
C ILE A 118 -16.49 10.75 -0.48
N ASP A 119 -17.68 11.15 -0.91
CA ASP A 119 -18.44 10.43 -1.93
C ASP A 119 -17.68 10.35 -3.27
N ASN A 120 -17.82 9.21 -3.94
CA ASN A 120 -17.34 9.02 -5.31
C ASN A 120 -18.15 9.88 -6.28
N GLN A 121 -17.75 11.13 -6.46
CA GLN A 121 -18.33 12.12 -7.35
C GLN A 121 -17.26 12.98 -7.98
N LYS A 122 -17.60 13.60 -9.11
CA LYS A 122 -16.72 14.53 -9.83
C LYS A 122 -16.26 15.67 -8.91
N GLY A 123 -14.96 15.95 -8.92
CA GLY A 123 -14.31 16.96 -8.11
C GLY A 123 -13.87 16.45 -6.72
N ASN A 124 -14.11 15.19 -6.41
CA ASN A 124 -13.77 14.59 -5.11
C ASN A 124 -12.59 13.64 -5.19
N ALA A 125 -11.95 13.48 -4.01
CA ALA A 125 -11.15 12.32 -3.70
C ALA A 125 -12.00 11.34 -2.89
N TYR A 126 -11.79 10.04 -3.08
CA TYR A 126 -12.53 9.01 -2.36
C TYR A 126 -11.69 7.75 -2.12
N GLY A 127 -11.99 7.05 -1.03
CA GLY A 127 -11.41 5.77 -0.69
C GLY A 127 -12.36 4.62 -1.01
N THR A 128 -11.80 3.45 -1.30
CA THR A 128 -12.57 2.23 -1.56
C THR A 128 -12.03 1.06 -0.77
N TYR A 129 -12.92 0.17 -0.37
CA TYR A 129 -12.62 -1.20 0.00
C TYR A 129 -13.34 -2.11 -0.97
N PHE A 130 -12.65 -3.09 -1.56
CA PHE A 130 -13.24 -4.07 -2.44
C PHE A 130 -12.89 -5.48 -1.99
N ARG A 131 -13.79 -6.41 -2.27
CA ARG A 131 -13.59 -7.83 -2.09
C ARG A 131 -14.26 -8.60 -3.20
N PHE A 132 -13.50 -9.47 -3.83
CA PHE A 132 -13.97 -10.42 -4.78
C PHE A 132 -13.88 -11.81 -4.14
N ASN A 133 -15.03 -12.42 -3.89
CA ASN A 133 -15.16 -13.76 -3.36
C ASN A 133 -16.17 -14.49 -4.25
N TYR A 134 -15.65 -15.26 -5.21
CA TYR A 134 -16.47 -15.91 -6.25
C TYR A 134 -17.69 -16.65 -5.66
N PRO A 135 -18.91 -16.45 -6.22
CA PRO A 135 -19.26 -15.64 -7.38
C PRO A 135 -19.56 -14.16 -7.08
N SER A 136 -19.35 -13.69 -5.88
CA SER A 136 -19.71 -12.35 -5.43
C SER A 136 -18.56 -11.36 -5.59
N SER A 137 -18.89 -10.12 -5.93
CA SER A 137 -17.98 -8.98 -5.90
C SER A 137 -18.65 -7.81 -5.18
N THR A 138 -17.91 -7.14 -4.32
CA THR A 138 -18.39 -5.96 -3.57
C THR A 138 -17.33 -4.88 -3.61
N THR A 139 -17.74 -3.67 -3.96
CA THR A 139 -16.93 -2.46 -3.81
C THR A 139 -17.72 -1.45 -2.98
N THR A 140 -17.08 -0.92 -1.96
CA THR A 140 -17.67 0.06 -1.05
C THR A 140 -16.82 1.32 -1.02
N TYR A 141 -17.46 2.46 -0.99
CA TYR A 141 -16.85 3.78 -1.12
C TYR A 141 -16.99 4.58 0.18
N THR A 142 -16.06 5.50 0.43
CA THR A 142 -16.24 6.55 1.43
C THR A 142 -17.50 7.37 1.15
N LYS A 143 -18.01 8.02 2.17
CA LYS A 143 -19.24 8.83 2.13
C LYS A 143 -19.04 10.15 2.87
N ASN A 144 -19.80 11.18 2.51
CA ASN A 144 -19.77 12.48 3.19
C ASN A 144 -20.03 12.39 4.69
N ASN A 145 -20.90 11.49 5.13
CA ASN A 145 -21.21 11.25 6.54
C ASN A 145 -20.22 10.32 7.26
N LEU A 146 -19.26 9.74 6.53
CA LEU A 146 -18.19 8.89 7.06
C LEU A 146 -16.90 9.15 6.25
N PRO A 147 -16.32 10.35 6.35
CA PRO A 147 -15.17 10.74 5.56
C PRO A 147 -13.89 10.09 6.04
N GLY A 148 -12.86 10.14 5.19
CA GLY A 148 -11.48 9.88 5.50
C GLY A 148 -10.61 11.06 5.10
N ILE A 149 -9.29 10.90 5.23
CA ILE A 149 -8.29 11.88 4.82
C ILE A 149 -7.20 11.19 4.00
N LEU A 150 -6.85 11.79 2.89
CA LEU A 150 -5.62 11.55 2.14
C LEU A 150 -4.69 12.75 2.36
N THR A 151 -3.45 12.49 2.76
CA THR A 151 -2.40 13.51 2.86
C THR A 151 -1.34 13.20 1.82
N ILE A 152 -1.19 14.06 0.82
CA ILE A 152 -0.08 13.98 -0.15
C ILE A 152 1.12 14.71 0.44
N THR A 153 2.16 13.97 0.78
CA THR A 153 3.41 14.49 1.37
C THR A 153 4.45 14.83 0.32
N LYS A 154 4.39 14.19 -0.86
CA LYS A 154 5.17 14.52 -2.05
C LYS A 154 4.34 14.32 -3.31
N PHE A 155 4.44 15.26 -4.23
CA PHE A 155 3.92 15.12 -5.58
C PHE A 155 4.93 15.72 -6.56
N ASP A 156 5.56 14.87 -7.36
CA ASP A 156 6.64 15.22 -8.29
C ASP A 156 6.28 14.67 -9.68
N GLU A 157 5.69 15.54 -10.51
CA GLU A 157 5.26 15.16 -11.86
C GLU A 157 6.41 14.90 -12.82
N ILE A 158 7.60 15.47 -12.56
CA ILE A 158 8.78 15.30 -13.41
C ILE A 158 9.34 13.90 -13.22
N ASN A 159 9.55 13.50 -11.96
CA ASN A 159 10.06 12.18 -11.62
C ASN A 159 8.96 11.13 -11.45
N GLN A 160 7.68 11.52 -11.62
CA GLN A 160 6.50 10.66 -11.50
C GLN A 160 6.41 9.98 -10.12
N ILE A 161 6.66 10.75 -9.05
CA ILE A 161 6.61 10.25 -7.67
C ILE A 161 5.44 10.88 -6.94
N VAL A 162 4.66 10.05 -6.26
CA VAL A 162 3.62 10.46 -5.32
C VAL A 162 3.73 9.66 -4.04
N SER A 163 3.77 10.37 -2.90
CA SER A 163 3.88 9.75 -1.59
C SER A 163 2.88 10.40 -0.63
N GLY A 164 2.42 9.62 0.34
CA GLY A 164 1.46 10.16 1.29
C GLY A 164 0.96 9.14 2.31
N THR A 165 0.03 9.62 3.13
CA THR A 165 -0.66 8.83 4.15
C THR A 165 -2.17 8.95 3.98
N PHE A 166 -2.90 7.97 4.51
CA PHE A 166 -4.35 8.00 4.43
C PHE A 166 -5.01 7.20 5.55
N TRP A 167 -6.24 7.54 5.82
CA TRP A 167 -7.16 6.73 6.60
C TRP A 167 -8.60 6.99 6.13
N PHE A 168 -9.46 5.99 6.23
CA PHE A 168 -10.89 6.13 5.95
C PHE A 168 -11.68 4.98 6.55
N SER A 169 -13.00 5.13 6.55
CA SER A 169 -13.92 4.05 6.88
C SER A 169 -14.99 3.91 5.82
N VAL A 170 -15.47 2.70 5.60
CA VAL A 170 -16.57 2.41 4.67
C VAL A 170 -17.58 1.48 5.33
N ILE A 171 -18.86 1.63 5.00
CA ILE A 171 -19.94 0.76 5.48
C ILE A 171 -20.16 -0.32 4.44
N LYS A 172 -19.78 -1.56 4.77
CA LYS A 172 -19.98 -2.72 3.89
C LYS A 172 -21.44 -3.18 3.88
N SER A 173 -22.09 -3.18 5.03
CA SER A 173 -23.51 -3.46 5.23
C SER A 173 -23.98 -2.76 6.53
N PRO A 174 -25.27 -2.58 6.78
CA PRO A 174 -25.73 -2.01 8.04
C PRO A 174 -25.12 -2.72 9.24
N GLY A 175 -24.38 -1.95 10.08
CA GLY A 175 -23.66 -2.46 11.25
C GLY A 175 -22.26 -3.03 10.98
N ASP A 176 -21.82 -3.16 9.73
CA ASP A 176 -20.48 -3.67 9.38
C ASP A 176 -19.62 -2.57 8.74
N THR A 177 -18.73 -1.98 9.53
CA THR A 177 -17.81 -0.92 9.12
C THR A 177 -16.41 -1.47 8.96
N ILE A 178 -15.82 -1.26 7.79
CA ILE A 178 -14.40 -1.50 7.55
C ILE A 178 -13.63 -0.22 7.85
N LYS A 179 -12.67 -0.30 8.77
CA LYS A 179 -11.76 0.80 9.12
C LYS A 179 -10.41 0.56 8.46
N VAL A 180 -9.95 1.52 7.68
CA VAL A 180 -8.61 1.56 7.10
C VAL A 180 -7.84 2.67 7.80
N THR A 181 -6.76 2.30 8.51
CA THR A 181 -5.95 3.24 9.30
C THR A 181 -4.47 3.08 9.00
N ASP A 182 -3.66 4.07 9.40
CA ASP A 182 -2.20 4.05 9.30
C ASP A 182 -1.69 3.77 7.87
N GLY A 183 -2.51 4.12 6.89
CA GLY A 183 -2.20 3.95 5.48
C GLY A 183 -1.03 4.83 5.06
N ARG A 184 -0.08 4.25 4.33
CA ARG A 184 1.09 4.94 3.77
C ARG A 184 1.49 4.35 2.44
N PHE A 185 1.98 5.21 1.56
CA PHE A 185 2.45 4.82 0.25
C PHE A 185 3.58 5.72 -0.24
N ASP A 186 4.44 5.16 -1.08
CA ASP A 186 5.50 5.86 -1.81
C ASP A 186 5.62 5.22 -3.20
N MET A 187 5.04 5.85 -4.21
CA MET A 187 4.80 5.23 -5.51
C MET A 187 5.45 6.01 -6.66
N GLN A 188 5.91 5.26 -7.64
CA GLN A 188 6.01 5.79 -9.00
C GLN A 188 4.64 5.65 -9.67
N PHE A 189 4.17 6.70 -10.34
CA PHE A 189 2.92 6.64 -11.07
C PHE A 189 3.11 6.65 -12.58
N THR A 190 2.20 6.02 -13.31
CA THR A 190 2.10 6.12 -14.76
C THR A 190 1.19 7.28 -15.19
N LYS A 191 1.44 7.84 -16.37
CA LYS A 191 0.61 8.88 -17.02
C LYS A 191 -0.29 8.28 -18.07
#